data_2b7ea9de0475cb52e9845cbc8f5c7581
#
_entry.id   2b7ea9de0475cb52e9845cbc8f5c7581
#
_cell.length_a   1.000
_cell.length_b   1.000
_cell.length_c   1.000
_cell.angle_alpha   90.00
_cell.angle_beta   90.00
_cell.angle_gamma   90.00
#
_symmetry.space_group_name_H-M   'P 1'
#
loop_
_entity.id
_entity.type
_entity.pdbx_description
1 polymer ?
#
loop_
_entity_poly.entity_id
_entity_poly.type
_entity_poly.pdbx_seq_one_letter_code
_entity_poly.pdbx_strand_id
1 'polypeptide(L)'
;MSANVPDYVMLWDDMIDRSSAQKRAIRDDSPNFWDDPVNVDNFVRRLQYNDRTRIEHQLASMHIPQGSSVLDIGSGPGTLAVPLAQLDCEVTIVEPSLLMVNAMEKYRTLAGSRPIRVIQKDWESAKPDEIGTHDYVIASLSLMMGNIRESLLKMDAAATHAVHLFWFLVPPSFSRGNCDLWPLLHGEPYCYEPTADMLWNVLFQLGIHANMIVETKKSGSNFRSIDEIKVDYYTRLIAKTDEQKEIVDKYLDDRLIK
;
A
#
# COMPACT_ATOMS: atom_id res chain seq x y z
N MET A 1 -40.03 -5.59 -1.44
CA MET A 1 -39.08 -5.12 -0.38
C MET A 1 -37.79 -4.78 -1.09
N SER A 2 -37.46 -3.50 -1.26
CA SER A 2 -36.14 -3.14 -1.80
C SER A 2 -35.12 -3.53 -0.72
N ALA A 3 -34.25 -4.48 -1.01
CA ALA A 3 -33.14 -4.76 -0.17
C ALA A 3 -32.32 -3.44 -0.02
N ASN A 4 -32.10 -3.00 1.20
CA ASN A 4 -31.29 -1.84 1.46
C ASN A 4 -29.83 -2.25 1.12
N VAL A 5 -29.40 -1.96 -0.10
CA VAL A 5 -28.01 -2.23 -0.52
C VAL A 5 -27.11 -1.28 0.28
N PRO A 6 -26.09 -1.79 0.97
CA PRO A 6 -25.15 -0.93 1.69
C PRO A 6 -24.48 0.09 0.75
N ASP A 7 -24.21 1.28 1.25
CA ASP A 7 -23.33 2.22 0.56
C ASP A 7 -21.88 1.81 0.82
N TYR A 8 -21.28 1.09 -0.12
CA TYR A 8 -19.92 0.59 0.04
C TYR A 8 -18.86 1.69 -0.04
N VAL A 9 -19.16 2.83 -0.68
CA VAL A 9 -18.28 4.01 -0.67
C VAL A 9 -18.20 4.56 0.75
N MET A 10 -19.34 4.81 1.39
CA MET A 10 -19.37 5.27 2.78
C MET A 10 -18.69 4.28 3.74
N LEU A 11 -18.93 2.98 3.55
CA LEU A 11 -18.32 1.95 4.39
C LEU A 11 -16.80 1.91 4.23
N TRP A 12 -16.30 2.05 3.00
CA TRP A 12 -14.86 2.12 2.74
C TRP A 12 -14.23 3.31 3.45
N ASP A 13 -14.77 4.51 3.22
CA ASP A 13 -14.23 5.75 3.80
C ASP A 13 -14.29 5.72 5.33
N ASP A 14 -15.39 5.23 5.94
CA ASP A 14 -15.51 5.06 7.40
C ASP A 14 -14.44 4.09 7.96
N MET A 15 -14.15 2.98 7.28
CA MET A 15 -13.11 2.05 7.72
C MET A 15 -11.71 2.65 7.63
N ILE A 16 -11.40 3.39 6.56
CA ILE A 16 -10.13 4.11 6.41
C ILE A 16 -9.98 5.17 7.51
N ASP A 17 -11.03 5.94 7.76
CA ASP A 17 -11.03 7.00 8.78
C ASP A 17 -10.81 6.43 10.18
N ARG A 18 -11.52 5.35 10.54
CA ARG A 18 -11.36 4.68 11.84
C ARG A 18 -9.96 4.10 12.02
N SER A 19 -9.45 3.37 11.03
CA SER A 19 -8.10 2.81 11.09
C SER A 19 -7.04 3.91 11.22
N SER A 20 -7.19 4.99 10.47
CA SER A 20 -6.29 6.13 10.50
C SER A 20 -6.38 6.91 11.83
N ALA A 21 -7.59 7.13 12.34
CA ALA A 21 -7.82 7.82 13.61
C ALA A 21 -7.25 7.04 14.79
N GLN A 22 -7.47 5.70 14.81
CA GLN A 22 -6.92 4.82 15.84
C GLN A 22 -5.39 4.92 15.91
N LYS A 23 -4.72 4.87 14.77
CA LYS A 23 -3.26 4.98 14.70
C LYS A 23 -2.76 6.37 15.08
N ARG A 24 -3.45 7.43 14.64
CA ARG A 24 -3.09 8.82 14.98
C ARG A 24 -3.23 9.11 16.48
N ALA A 25 -4.28 8.62 17.11
CA ALA A 25 -4.53 8.84 18.55
C ALA A 25 -3.37 8.35 19.45
N ILE A 26 -2.61 7.35 18.99
CA ILE A 26 -1.52 6.74 19.75
C ILE A 26 -0.15 7.30 19.34
N ARG A 27 0.00 7.77 18.09
CA ARG A 27 1.29 8.21 17.56
C ARG A 27 1.81 9.52 18.13
N ASP A 28 0.96 10.35 18.70
CA ASP A 28 1.28 11.73 19.08
C ASP A 28 1.77 12.56 17.88
N ASP A 29 2.77 13.44 18.09
CA ASP A 29 3.41 14.28 17.07
C ASP A 29 4.44 13.55 16.20
N SER A 30 4.44 12.21 16.20
CA SER A 30 5.37 11.43 15.38
C SER A 30 5.10 11.66 13.88
N PRO A 31 6.13 11.73 13.04
CA PRO A 31 5.96 11.88 11.59
C PRO A 31 5.13 10.73 11.01
N ASN A 32 4.56 10.94 9.84
CA ASN A 32 3.92 9.85 9.11
C ASN A 32 4.87 8.67 8.97
N PHE A 33 4.32 7.46 8.92
CA PHE A 33 5.12 6.24 8.88
C PHE A 33 6.19 6.26 7.76
N TRP A 34 5.84 6.85 6.61
CA TRP A 34 6.70 6.94 5.43
C TRP A 34 7.60 8.18 5.39
N ASP A 35 7.54 9.03 6.42
CA ASP A 35 8.44 10.18 6.62
C ASP A 35 9.52 9.88 7.67
N ASP A 36 9.51 8.66 8.23
CA ASP A 36 10.57 8.17 9.13
C ASP A 36 11.62 7.40 8.30
N PRO A 37 12.89 7.86 8.29
CA PRO A 37 13.97 7.21 7.54
C PRO A 37 14.18 5.73 7.91
N VAL A 38 14.00 5.37 9.19
CA VAL A 38 14.18 3.99 9.66
C VAL A 38 13.10 3.08 9.07
N ASN A 39 11.86 3.54 9.03
CA ASN A 39 10.75 2.79 8.44
C ASN A 39 10.95 2.61 6.94
N VAL A 40 11.35 3.67 6.23
CA VAL A 40 11.61 3.62 4.78
C VAL A 40 12.77 2.67 4.48
N ASP A 41 13.90 2.78 5.18
CA ASP A 41 15.05 1.90 4.98
C ASP A 41 14.71 0.43 5.25
N ASN A 42 13.95 0.15 6.31
CA ASN A 42 13.49 -1.18 6.63
C ASN A 42 12.53 -1.73 5.54
N PHE A 43 11.64 -0.91 5.02
CA PHE A 43 10.72 -1.29 3.96
C PHE A 43 11.46 -1.58 2.65
N VAL A 44 12.31 -0.67 2.20
CA VAL A 44 13.13 -0.83 0.97
C VAL A 44 13.99 -2.09 1.05
N ARG A 45 14.66 -2.32 2.18
CA ARG A 45 15.45 -3.52 2.39
C ARG A 45 14.62 -4.80 2.31
N ARG A 46 13.42 -4.83 2.92
CA ARG A 46 12.53 -6.00 2.85
C ARG A 46 12.03 -6.29 1.44
N LEU A 47 11.74 -5.27 0.65
CA LEU A 47 11.33 -5.43 -0.75
C LEU A 47 12.38 -6.18 -1.59
N GLN A 48 13.66 -5.91 -1.36
CA GLN A 48 14.74 -6.58 -2.08
C GLN A 48 14.79 -8.09 -1.85
N TYR A 49 14.31 -8.58 -0.69
CA TYR A 49 14.39 -9.99 -0.31
C TYR A 49 13.06 -10.74 -0.39
N ASN A 50 11.92 -10.07 -0.19
CA ASN A 50 10.65 -10.75 0.07
C ASN A 50 9.62 -10.63 -1.05
N ASP A 51 9.67 -9.57 -1.85
CA ASP A 51 8.56 -9.21 -2.72
C ASP A 51 8.82 -9.35 -4.21
N ARG A 52 10.00 -9.85 -4.59
CA ARG A 52 10.38 -9.95 -6.00
C ARG A 52 9.36 -10.76 -6.83
N THR A 53 8.95 -11.92 -6.33
CA THR A 53 7.94 -12.76 -7.02
C THR A 53 6.60 -12.05 -7.16
N ARG A 54 6.16 -11.29 -6.14
CA ARG A 54 4.93 -10.49 -6.22
C ARG A 54 5.04 -9.44 -7.32
N ILE A 55 6.14 -8.70 -7.35
CA ILE A 55 6.39 -7.64 -8.33
C ILE A 55 6.41 -8.23 -9.74
N GLU A 56 7.12 -9.35 -9.96
CA GLU A 56 7.17 -10.05 -11.24
C GLU A 56 5.77 -10.50 -11.70
N HIS A 57 4.95 -11.05 -10.80
CA HIS A 57 3.57 -11.44 -11.11
C HIS A 57 2.69 -10.22 -11.45
N GLN A 58 2.79 -9.14 -10.68
CA GLN A 58 2.05 -7.91 -10.97
C GLN A 58 2.41 -7.35 -12.35
N LEU A 59 3.71 -7.24 -12.66
CA LEU A 59 4.18 -6.79 -13.98
C LEU A 59 3.66 -7.68 -15.11
N ALA A 60 3.74 -9.00 -14.94
CA ALA A 60 3.26 -9.96 -15.94
C ALA A 60 1.75 -9.90 -16.14
N SER A 61 0.97 -9.72 -15.06
CA SER A 61 -0.50 -9.70 -15.12
C SER A 61 -1.07 -8.45 -15.78
N MET A 62 -0.36 -7.34 -15.75
CA MET A 62 -0.81 -6.07 -16.33
C MET A 62 -0.74 -6.06 -17.87
N HIS A 63 0.11 -6.87 -18.49
CA HIS A 63 0.31 -6.91 -19.94
C HIS A 63 0.54 -5.54 -20.59
N ILE A 64 1.25 -4.64 -19.90
CA ILE A 64 1.55 -3.28 -20.38
C ILE A 64 2.57 -3.39 -21.51
N PRO A 65 2.25 -2.90 -22.73
CA PRO A 65 3.20 -2.92 -23.84
C PRO A 65 4.40 -2.01 -23.58
N GLN A 66 5.54 -2.39 -24.12
CA GLN A 66 6.73 -1.53 -24.16
C GLN A 66 6.40 -0.18 -24.81
N GLY A 67 6.92 0.90 -24.23
CA GLY A 67 6.72 2.26 -24.75
C GLY A 67 5.40 2.92 -24.34
N SER A 68 4.54 2.23 -23.58
CA SER A 68 3.29 2.82 -23.06
C SER A 68 3.57 3.94 -22.05
N SER A 69 2.64 4.89 -21.94
CA SER A 69 2.63 5.86 -20.85
C SER A 69 1.93 5.28 -19.61
N VAL A 70 2.57 5.38 -18.45
CA VAL A 70 2.10 4.76 -17.21
C VAL A 70 2.12 5.76 -16.05
N LEU A 71 1.01 5.82 -15.31
CA LEU A 71 0.90 6.55 -14.05
C LEU A 71 0.88 5.55 -12.88
N ASP A 72 1.84 5.64 -11.97
CA ASP A 72 1.91 4.80 -10.76
C ASP A 72 1.61 5.64 -9.50
N ILE A 73 0.48 5.36 -8.85
CA ILE A 73 -0.06 6.13 -7.74
C ILE A 73 0.32 5.49 -6.40
N GLY A 74 0.99 6.27 -5.54
CA GLY A 74 1.59 5.75 -4.32
C GLY A 74 2.70 4.75 -4.64
N SER A 75 3.58 5.13 -5.56
CA SER A 75 4.61 4.26 -6.14
C SER A 75 5.64 3.76 -5.11
N GLY A 76 5.71 4.41 -3.94
CA GLY A 76 6.70 4.11 -2.93
C GLY A 76 8.13 4.20 -3.49
N PRO A 77 8.99 3.21 -3.22
CA PRO A 77 10.37 3.20 -3.73
C PRO A 77 10.48 2.72 -5.19
N GLY A 78 9.38 2.80 -5.97
CA GLY A 78 9.38 2.52 -7.41
C GLY A 78 9.38 1.04 -7.79
N THR A 79 8.78 0.18 -6.98
CA THR A 79 8.80 -1.28 -7.19
C THR A 79 8.19 -1.73 -8.53
N LEU A 80 7.21 -0.99 -9.04
CA LEU A 80 6.62 -1.19 -10.37
C LEU A 80 7.13 -0.15 -11.36
N ALA A 81 7.24 1.11 -10.94
CA ALA A 81 7.66 2.23 -11.77
C ALA A 81 9.03 1.99 -12.43
N VAL A 82 10.04 1.55 -11.66
CA VAL A 82 11.40 1.35 -12.19
C VAL A 82 11.47 0.20 -13.22
N PRO A 83 10.93 -1.00 -12.95
CA PRO A 83 10.87 -2.07 -13.97
C PRO A 83 10.10 -1.66 -15.24
N LEU A 84 9.00 -0.92 -15.11
CA LEU A 84 8.25 -0.43 -16.28
C LEU A 84 9.09 0.58 -17.10
N ALA A 85 9.80 1.48 -16.44
CA ALA A 85 10.72 2.37 -17.11
C ALA A 85 11.93 1.64 -17.78
N GLN A 86 12.32 0.45 -17.29
CA GLN A 86 13.28 -0.44 -17.96
C GLN A 86 12.70 -1.08 -19.23
N LEU A 87 11.37 -1.25 -19.30
CA LEU A 87 10.64 -1.68 -20.50
C LEU A 87 10.32 -0.53 -21.45
N ASP A 88 11.08 0.58 -21.36
CA ASP A 88 10.90 1.78 -22.15
C ASP A 88 9.55 2.49 -21.98
N CYS A 89 8.76 2.18 -20.97
CA CYS A 89 7.55 2.94 -20.64
C CYS A 89 7.87 4.37 -20.20
N GLU A 90 6.99 5.31 -20.55
CA GLU A 90 7.03 6.69 -20.06
C GLU A 90 6.30 6.74 -18.71
N VAL A 91 7.06 6.66 -17.62
CA VAL A 91 6.48 6.54 -16.28
C VAL A 91 6.38 7.89 -15.59
N THR A 92 5.19 8.19 -15.08
CA THR A 92 4.92 9.26 -14.11
C THR A 92 4.53 8.62 -12.78
N ILE A 93 5.03 9.14 -11.66
CA ILE A 93 4.63 8.71 -10.33
C ILE A 93 3.97 9.84 -9.55
N VAL A 94 3.00 9.48 -8.69
CA VAL A 94 2.45 10.34 -7.64
C VAL A 94 2.80 9.72 -6.30
N GLU A 95 3.71 10.35 -5.54
CA GLU A 95 4.22 9.84 -4.28
C GLU A 95 4.49 11.00 -3.31
N PRO A 96 3.81 11.08 -2.15
CA PRO A 96 3.99 12.19 -1.21
C PRO A 96 5.32 12.15 -0.46
N SER A 97 5.85 10.97 -0.13
CA SER A 97 7.04 10.85 0.70
C SER A 97 8.32 11.13 -0.10
N LEU A 98 9.03 12.21 0.28
CA LEU A 98 10.33 12.52 -0.28
C LEU A 98 11.35 11.39 -0.07
N LEU A 99 11.26 10.69 1.06
CA LEU A 99 12.16 9.56 1.35
C LEU A 99 11.94 8.39 0.39
N MET A 100 10.67 8.11 0.06
CA MET A 100 10.32 7.10 -0.95
C MET A 100 10.76 7.51 -2.35
N VAL A 101 10.55 8.77 -2.73
CA VAL A 101 11.04 9.31 -4.00
C VAL A 101 12.57 9.20 -4.11
N ASN A 102 13.30 9.51 -3.03
CA ASN A 102 14.75 9.36 -3.00
C ASN A 102 15.19 7.88 -3.11
N ALA A 103 14.46 6.97 -2.49
CA ALA A 103 14.72 5.53 -2.60
C ALA A 103 14.45 5.02 -4.03
N MET A 104 13.36 5.48 -4.65
CA MET A 104 13.04 5.19 -6.05
C MET A 104 14.15 5.68 -7.00
N GLU A 105 14.63 6.90 -6.81
CA GLU A 105 15.68 7.48 -7.66
C GLU A 105 17.02 6.72 -7.53
N LYS A 106 17.36 6.27 -6.31
CA LYS A 106 18.51 5.36 -6.11
C LYS A 106 18.32 4.04 -6.87
N TYR A 107 17.13 3.43 -6.75
CA TYR A 107 16.82 2.20 -7.45
C TYR A 107 16.87 2.39 -8.96
N ARG A 108 16.24 3.45 -9.49
CA ARG A 108 16.25 3.81 -10.91
C ARG A 108 17.68 3.94 -11.46
N THR A 109 18.53 4.64 -10.73
CA THR A 109 19.94 4.87 -11.13
C THR A 109 20.73 3.56 -11.17
N LEU A 110 20.60 2.72 -10.13
CA LEU A 110 21.26 1.41 -10.07
C LEU A 110 20.78 0.45 -11.16
N ALA A 111 19.50 0.54 -11.51
CA ALA A 111 18.87 -0.28 -12.56
C ALA A 111 19.19 0.21 -13.98
N GLY A 112 19.82 1.39 -14.13
CA GLY A 112 20.06 2.00 -15.44
C GLY A 112 18.78 2.36 -16.22
N SER A 113 17.72 2.64 -15.49
CA SER A 113 16.39 2.88 -16.06
C SER A 113 16.24 4.33 -16.57
N ARG A 114 15.27 4.56 -17.46
CA ARG A 114 14.92 5.88 -17.96
C ARG A 114 14.49 6.83 -16.83
N PRO A 115 14.56 8.16 -17.04
CA PRO A 115 14.00 9.14 -16.11
C PRO A 115 12.51 8.87 -15.86
N ILE A 116 12.09 9.04 -14.61
CA ILE A 116 10.71 8.93 -14.17
C ILE A 116 10.23 10.32 -13.76
N ARG A 117 9.07 10.75 -14.27
CA ARG A 117 8.47 12.01 -13.86
C ARG A 117 7.85 11.88 -12.48
N VAL A 118 8.19 12.78 -11.57
CA VAL A 118 7.72 12.76 -10.17
C VAL A 118 6.72 13.89 -9.93
N ILE A 119 5.55 13.55 -9.39
CA ILE A 119 4.60 14.47 -8.80
C ILE A 119 4.61 14.19 -7.30
N GLN A 120 5.37 14.99 -6.54
CA GLN A 120 5.54 14.79 -5.09
C GLN A 120 4.36 15.38 -4.33
N LYS A 121 3.25 14.65 -4.33
CA LYS A 121 1.99 15.00 -3.67
C LYS A 121 1.26 13.72 -3.25
N ASP A 122 0.32 13.86 -2.31
CA ASP A 122 -0.72 12.85 -2.15
C ASP A 122 -1.66 12.85 -3.38
N TRP A 123 -2.33 11.71 -3.58
CA TRP A 123 -3.21 11.53 -4.73
C TRP A 123 -4.37 12.53 -4.74
N GLU A 124 -4.92 12.83 -3.57
CA GLU A 124 -6.04 13.74 -3.40
C GLU A 124 -5.70 15.16 -3.88
N SER A 125 -4.50 15.63 -3.56
CA SER A 125 -4.01 16.98 -3.90
C SER A 125 -3.47 17.11 -5.33
N ALA A 126 -3.13 16.00 -5.99
CA ALA A 126 -2.65 16.01 -7.36
C ALA A 126 -3.78 16.35 -8.33
N LYS A 127 -3.61 17.43 -9.12
CA LYS A 127 -4.66 17.93 -10.01
C LYS A 127 -4.63 17.23 -11.38
N PRO A 128 -5.78 17.09 -12.05
CA PRO A 128 -5.86 16.45 -13.37
C PRO A 128 -4.95 17.08 -14.43
N ASP A 129 -4.78 18.41 -14.42
CA ASP A 129 -3.88 19.13 -15.34
C ASP A 129 -2.39 18.88 -15.07
N GLU A 130 -2.02 18.57 -13.82
CA GLU A 130 -0.65 18.17 -13.46
C GLU A 130 -0.40 16.70 -13.80
N ILE A 131 -1.40 15.84 -13.65
CA ILE A 131 -1.32 14.41 -13.90
C ILE A 131 -1.27 14.15 -15.41
N GLY A 132 -2.22 14.71 -16.15
CA GLY A 132 -2.45 14.39 -17.55
C GLY A 132 -3.16 13.06 -17.75
N THR A 133 -3.12 12.54 -18.98
CA THR A 133 -3.66 11.21 -19.32
C THR A 133 -2.52 10.25 -19.67
N HIS A 134 -2.71 8.98 -19.34
CA HIS A 134 -1.76 7.90 -19.55
C HIS A 134 -2.47 6.70 -20.16
N ASP A 135 -1.73 5.83 -20.81
CA ASP A 135 -2.32 4.59 -21.34
C ASP A 135 -2.79 3.69 -20.18
N TYR A 136 -1.98 3.60 -19.14
CA TYR A 136 -2.26 2.75 -17.97
C TYR A 136 -2.09 3.53 -16.68
N VAL A 137 -2.98 3.27 -15.74
CA VAL A 137 -2.88 3.78 -14.36
C VAL A 137 -2.75 2.60 -13.39
N ILE A 138 -1.86 2.71 -12.44
CA ILE A 138 -1.59 1.66 -11.45
C ILE A 138 -1.76 2.25 -10.05
N ALA A 139 -2.40 1.49 -9.16
CA ALA A 139 -2.35 1.71 -7.73
C ALA A 139 -2.09 0.36 -7.03
N SER A 140 -0.88 0.19 -6.49
CA SER A 140 -0.45 -1.07 -5.89
C SER A 140 -0.22 -0.92 -4.40
N LEU A 141 -1.13 -1.48 -3.60
CA LEU A 141 -1.11 -1.42 -2.13
C LEU A 141 -1.12 0.02 -1.59
N SER A 142 -1.73 0.94 -2.33
CA SER A 142 -1.78 2.38 -2.05
C SER A 142 -3.20 2.94 -1.92
N LEU A 143 -4.24 2.09 -1.76
CA LEU A 143 -5.64 2.53 -1.67
C LEU A 143 -6.07 2.97 -0.26
N MET A 144 -5.13 3.55 0.51
CA MET A 144 -5.41 4.13 1.84
C MET A 144 -5.80 5.60 1.78
N MET A 145 -6.10 6.10 0.60
CA MET A 145 -6.51 7.48 0.37
C MET A 145 -7.97 7.70 0.81
N GLY A 146 -8.27 8.89 1.27
CA GLY A 146 -9.63 9.33 1.58
C GLY A 146 -10.47 9.54 0.32
N ASN A 147 -11.79 9.62 0.49
CA ASN A 147 -12.74 9.82 -0.59
C ASN A 147 -12.51 8.86 -1.77
N ILE A 148 -12.74 7.58 -1.53
CA ILE A 148 -12.45 6.51 -2.50
C ILE A 148 -13.20 6.71 -3.83
N ARG A 149 -14.42 7.30 -3.78
CA ARG A 149 -15.19 7.63 -4.99
C ARG A 149 -14.42 8.54 -5.92
N GLU A 150 -14.00 9.70 -5.44
CA GLU A 150 -13.27 10.69 -6.25
C GLU A 150 -11.91 10.15 -6.68
N SER A 151 -11.25 9.41 -5.81
CA SER A 151 -9.96 8.78 -6.10
C SER A 151 -10.05 7.82 -7.26
N LEU A 152 -11.03 6.92 -7.28
CA LEU A 152 -11.22 5.93 -8.35
C LEU A 152 -11.69 6.59 -9.66
N LEU A 153 -12.62 7.54 -9.59
CA LEU A 153 -13.08 8.25 -10.79
C LEU A 153 -11.96 9.09 -11.42
N LYS A 154 -11.08 9.68 -10.60
CA LYS A 154 -9.90 10.39 -11.11
C LYS A 154 -8.87 9.43 -11.74
N MET A 155 -8.69 8.22 -11.20
CA MET A 155 -7.86 7.18 -11.81
C MET A 155 -8.42 6.74 -13.18
N ASP A 156 -9.71 6.49 -13.24
CA ASP A 156 -10.41 6.10 -14.46
C ASP A 156 -10.30 7.19 -15.54
N ALA A 157 -10.53 8.45 -15.17
CA ALA A 157 -10.40 9.59 -16.08
C ALA A 157 -8.95 9.84 -16.56
N ALA A 158 -7.95 9.43 -15.81
CA ALA A 158 -6.54 9.55 -16.18
C ALA A 158 -6.04 8.42 -17.10
N ALA A 159 -6.80 7.31 -17.23
CA ALA A 159 -6.43 6.15 -18.03
C ALA A 159 -7.12 6.16 -19.40
N THR A 160 -6.38 5.89 -20.48
CA THR A 160 -6.96 5.72 -21.82
C THR A 160 -7.18 4.25 -22.18
N HIS A 161 -6.50 3.30 -21.52
CA HIS A 161 -6.62 1.88 -21.80
C HIS A 161 -7.10 1.10 -20.57
N ALA A 162 -6.38 1.16 -19.43
CA ALA A 162 -6.78 0.41 -18.26
C ALA A 162 -6.26 1.01 -16.93
N VAL A 163 -7.01 0.72 -15.85
CA VAL A 163 -6.56 0.95 -14.47
C VAL A 163 -6.30 -0.41 -13.83
N HIS A 164 -5.13 -0.58 -13.23
CA HIS A 164 -4.72 -1.78 -12.50
C HIS A 164 -4.66 -1.48 -11.00
N LEU A 165 -5.55 -2.11 -10.24
CA LEU A 165 -5.62 -1.96 -8.79
C LEU A 165 -5.16 -3.26 -8.13
N PHE A 166 -4.15 -3.21 -7.28
CA PHE A 166 -3.70 -4.35 -6.49
C PHE A 166 -4.00 -4.13 -5.02
N TRP A 167 -4.82 -4.98 -4.44
CA TRP A 167 -5.23 -4.85 -3.06
C TRP A 167 -5.40 -6.20 -2.37
N PHE A 168 -5.46 -6.21 -1.06
CA PHE A 168 -5.62 -7.42 -0.28
C PHE A 168 -7.07 -7.91 -0.29
N LEU A 169 -7.30 -9.17 -0.71
CA LEU A 169 -8.62 -9.80 -0.65
C LEU A 169 -9.00 -10.20 0.78
N VAL A 170 -7.99 -10.52 1.59
CA VAL A 170 -8.14 -10.82 3.02
C VAL A 170 -7.11 -10.02 3.80
N PRO A 171 -7.35 -9.73 5.09
CA PRO A 171 -6.35 -9.05 5.91
C PRO A 171 -5.01 -9.77 5.79
N PRO A 172 -3.92 -9.06 5.48
CA PRO A 172 -2.61 -9.67 5.31
C PRO A 172 -2.14 -10.33 6.61
N SER A 173 -1.22 -11.29 6.50
CA SER A 173 -0.78 -12.11 7.64
C SER A 173 -0.26 -11.31 8.83
N PHE A 174 0.36 -10.17 8.58
CA PHE A 174 0.81 -9.28 9.64
C PHE A 174 -0.35 -8.64 10.42
N SER A 175 -1.53 -8.50 9.82
CA SER A 175 -2.72 -7.96 10.50
C SER A 175 -3.24 -8.92 11.57
N ARG A 176 -2.98 -10.23 11.49
CA ARG A 176 -3.35 -11.16 12.57
C ARG A 176 -2.65 -10.81 13.88
N GLY A 177 -1.33 -10.57 13.81
CA GLY A 177 -0.58 -10.11 14.96
C GLY A 177 -1.11 -8.79 15.53
N ASN A 178 -1.56 -7.89 14.63
CA ASN A 178 -2.17 -6.64 15.07
C ASN A 178 -3.47 -6.90 15.84
N CYS A 179 -4.34 -7.78 15.33
CA CYS A 179 -5.61 -8.10 16.00
C CYS A 179 -5.42 -8.77 17.34
N ASP A 180 -4.45 -9.67 17.46
CA ASP A 180 -4.17 -10.37 18.70
C ASP A 180 -3.57 -9.43 19.75
N LEU A 181 -2.69 -8.53 19.33
CA LEU A 181 -1.88 -7.71 20.22
C LEU A 181 -2.47 -6.33 20.51
N TRP A 182 -3.14 -5.71 19.54
CA TRP A 182 -3.67 -4.36 19.71
C TRP A 182 -4.55 -4.18 20.93
N PRO A 183 -5.50 -5.09 21.23
CA PRO A 183 -6.31 -4.98 22.44
C PRO A 183 -5.49 -5.08 23.74
N LEU A 184 -4.42 -5.86 23.73
CA LEU A 184 -3.53 -6.03 24.89
C LEU A 184 -2.64 -4.80 25.12
N LEU A 185 -2.28 -4.11 24.04
CA LEU A 185 -1.40 -2.95 24.08
C LEU A 185 -2.15 -1.63 24.32
N HIS A 186 -3.38 -1.52 23.79
CA HIS A 186 -4.11 -0.24 23.72
C HIS A 186 -5.53 -0.30 24.31
N GLY A 187 -6.01 -1.47 24.74
CA GLY A 187 -7.30 -1.61 25.41
C GLY A 187 -8.54 -1.55 24.50
N GLU A 188 -8.36 -1.52 23.21
CA GLU A 188 -9.44 -1.46 22.20
C GLU A 188 -9.21 -2.43 21.04
N PRO A 189 -10.26 -2.89 20.33
CA PRO A 189 -10.10 -3.74 19.16
C PRO A 189 -9.33 -3.05 18.03
N TYR A 190 -8.57 -3.82 17.25
CA TYR A 190 -7.86 -3.31 16.07
C TYR A 190 -8.86 -2.97 14.95
N CYS A 191 -8.74 -1.77 14.38
CA CYS A 191 -9.51 -1.34 13.22
C CYS A 191 -8.81 -1.78 11.93
N TYR A 192 -9.50 -2.65 11.17
CA TYR A 192 -9.02 -3.12 9.87
C TYR A 192 -9.23 -2.09 8.77
N GLU A 193 -8.34 -2.09 7.81
CA GLU A 193 -8.56 -1.48 6.51
C GLU A 193 -9.52 -2.32 5.67
N PRO A 194 -10.28 -1.70 4.74
CA PRO A 194 -11.17 -2.42 3.84
C PRO A 194 -10.39 -3.34 2.89
N THR A 195 -11.04 -4.41 2.44
CA THR A 195 -10.45 -5.44 1.58
C THR A 195 -10.97 -5.37 0.14
N ALA A 196 -10.39 -6.14 -0.78
CA ALA A 196 -10.68 -6.06 -2.22
C ALA A 196 -12.11 -6.49 -2.57
N ASP A 197 -12.77 -7.29 -1.75
CA ASP A 197 -14.19 -7.62 -1.90
C ASP A 197 -15.08 -6.38 -1.70
N MET A 198 -14.71 -5.50 -0.74
CA MET A 198 -15.39 -4.21 -0.59
C MET A 198 -15.06 -3.27 -1.75
N LEU A 199 -13.79 -3.21 -2.18
CA LEU A 199 -13.39 -2.43 -3.36
C LEU A 199 -14.18 -2.84 -4.60
N TRP A 200 -14.39 -4.13 -4.82
CA TRP A 200 -15.22 -4.63 -5.91
C TRP A 200 -16.64 -4.05 -5.88
N ASN A 201 -17.27 -4.04 -4.70
CA ASN A 201 -18.60 -3.47 -4.53
C ASN A 201 -18.61 -1.94 -4.72
N VAL A 202 -17.56 -1.24 -4.28
CA VAL A 202 -17.37 0.20 -4.54
C VAL A 202 -17.32 0.45 -6.05
N LEU A 203 -16.46 -0.26 -6.78
CA LEU A 203 -16.34 -0.13 -8.23
C LEU A 203 -17.69 -0.38 -8.93
N PHE A 204 -18.40 -1.44 -8.55
CA PHE A 204 -19.71 -1.76 -9.10
C PHE A 204 -20.73 -0.64 -8.85
N GLN A 205 -20.78 -0.06 -7.66
CA GLN A 205 -21.65 1.09 -7.34
C GLN A 205 -21.30 2.36 -8.12
N LEU A 206 -20.03 2.51 -8.53
CA LEU A 206 -19.57 3.61 -9.38
C LEU A 206 -19.86 3.37 -10.88
N GLY A 207 -20.42 2.21 -11.23
CA GLY A 207 -20.63 1.82 -12.63
C GLY A 207 -19.37 1.32 -13.33
N ILE A 208 -18.31 1.06 -12.59
CA ILE A 208 -17.04 0.53 -13.12
C ILE A 208 -17.09 -1.00 -13.03
N HIS A 209 -17.18 -1.65 -14.20
CA HIS A 209 -17.21 -3.12 -14.30
C HIS A 209 -15.82 -3.70 -14.46
N ALA A 210 -15.14 -3.90 -13.34
CA ALA A 210 -13.77 -4.40 -13.34
C ALA A 210 -13.70 -5.93 -13.44
N ASN A 211 -12.60 -6.46 -13.99
CA ASN A 211 -12.23 -7.86 -13.84
C ASN A 211 -11.51 -8.06 -12.52
N MET A 212 -11.76 -9.20 -11.84
CA MET A 212 -11.04 -9.56 -10.63
C MET A 212 -10.24 -10.83 -10.86
N ILE A 213 -8.92 -10.74 -10.59
CA ILE A 213 -8.02 -11.89 -10.60
C ILE A 213 -7.50 -12.05 -9.18
N VAL A 214 -7.63 -13.26 -8.63
CA VAL A 214 -7.17 -13.57 -7.28
C VAL A 214 -5.91 -14.42 -7.37
N GLU A 215 -4.83 -13.90 -6.81
CA GLU A 215 -3.58 -14.65 -6.66
C GLU A 215 -3.36 -15.02 -5.20
N THR A 216 -3.04 -16.29 -4.96
CA THR A 216 -2.74 -16.78 -3.61
C THR A 216 -1.22 -16.92 -3.46
N LYS A 217 -0.66 -16.16 -2.53
CA LYS A 217 0.75 -16.29 -2.15
C LYS A 217 0.87 -16.94 -0.79
N LYS A 218 1.76 -17.91 -0.64
CA LYS A 218 2.18 -18.35 0.69
C LYS A 218 2.86 -17.18 1.39
N SER A 219 2.23 -16.71 2.46
CA SER A 219 2.77 -15.62 3.26
C SER A 219 3.99 -16.09 4.03
N GLY A 220 5.09 -15.38 3.88
CA GLY A 220 6.29 -15.53 4.69
C GLY A 220 7.06 -14.22 4.63
N SER A 221 7.47 -13.71 5.77
CA SER A 221 8.39 -12.57 5.84
C SER A 221 9.75 -13.11 6.24
N ASN A 222 10.76 -12.88 5.42
CA ASN A 222 12.13 -13.24 5.77
C ASN A 222 12.75 -12.09 6.57
N PHE A 223 12.88 -12.29 7.85
CA PHE A 223 13.63 -11.41 8.74
C PHE A 223 15.02 -12.00 8.97
N ARG A 224 16.02 -11.15 9.18
CA ARG A 224 17.42 -11.59 9.40
C ARG A 224 17.64 -12.07 10.83
N SER A 225 16.85 -11.57 11.78
CA SER A 225 16.96 -11.89 13.19
C SER A 225 15.63 -11.73 13.90
N ILE A 226 15.53 -12.30 15.09
CA ILE A 226 14.39 -12.09 16.00
C ILE A 226 14.28 -10.60 16.36
N ASP A 227 15.39 -9.91 16.56
CA ASP A 227 15.38 -8.48 16.90
C ASP A 227 14.76 -7.65 15.79
N GLU A 228 15.01 -7.99 14.52
CA GLU A 228 14.37 -7.31 13.39
C GLU A 228 12.85 -7.53 13.39
N ILE A 229 12.37 -8.72 13.74
CA ILE A 229 10.93 -9.00 13.89
C ILE A 229 10.35 -8.16 15.03
N LYS A 230 11.01 -8.13 16.18
CA LYS A 230 10.59 -7.36 17.35
C LYS A 230 10.44 -5.88 17.01
N VAL A 231 11.46 -5.28 16.39
CA VAL A 231 11.42 -3.87 15.94
C VAL A 231 10.28 -3.61 14.97
N ASP A 232 10.04 -4.49 14.01
CA ASP A 232 8.90 -4.37 13.08
C ASP A 232 7.56 -4.39 13.82
N TYR A 233 7.39 -5.32 14.77
CA TYR A 233 6.18 -5.41 15.58
C TYR A 233 5.99 -4.19 16.48
N TYR A 234 7.03 -3.72 17.17
CA TYR A 234 6.96 -2.53 18.03
C TYR A 234 6.55 -1.29 17.24
N THR A 235 7.16 -1.09 16.07
CA THR A 235 6.86 0.06 15.21
C THR A 235 5.43 0.01 14.67
N ARG A 236 5.02 -1.14 14.15
CA ARG A 236 3.71 -1.33 13.53
C ARG A 236 2.56 -1.28 14.54
N LEU A 237 2.79 -1.81 15.73
CA LEU A 237 1.83 -1.84 16.85
C LEU A 237 1.93 -0.61 17.74
N ILE A 238 2.87 0.29 17.48
CA ILE A 238 3.10 1.50 18.28
C ILE A 238 3.33 1.14 19.76
N ALA A 239 4.12 0.10 20.01
CA ALA A 239 4.51 -0.33 21.35
C ALA A 239 5.64 0.57 21.88
N LYS A 240 5.31 1.51 22.77
CA LYS A 240 6.22 2.55 23.27
C LYS A 240 6.87 2.18 24.60
N THR A 241 6.11 1.59 25.52
CA THR A 241 6.60 1.26 26.87
C THR A 241 7.28 -0.10 26.90
N ASP A 242 8.13 -0.32 27.91
CA ASP A 242 8.80 -1.61 28.09
C ASP A 242 7.79 -2.73 28.37
N GLU A 243 6.71 -2.45 29.11
CA GLU A 243 5.62 -3.40 29.35
C GLU A 243 4.92 -3.81 28.03
N GLN A 244 4.66 -2.85 27.14
CA GLN A 244 4.08 -3.15 25.82
C GLN A 244 5.03 -4.00 24.99
N LYS A 245 6.33 -3.72 25.03
CA LYS A 245 7.34 -4.51 24.32
C LYS A 245 7.44 -5.93 24.87
N GLU A 246 7.38 -6.12 26.19
CA GLU A 246 7.35 -7.45 26.82
C GLU A 246 6.14 -8.28 26.36
N ILE A 247 4.97 -7.67 26.21
CA ILE A 247 3.78 -8.34 25.66
C ILE A 247 4.04 -8.85 24.24
N VAL A 248 4.63 -8.00 23.39
CA VAL A 248 4.99 -8.36 22.01
C VAL A 248 6.03 -9.47 22.00
N ASP A 249 7.06 -9.37 22.81
CA ASP A 249 8.15 -10.35 22.91
C ASP A 249 7.61 -11.73 23.29
N LYS A 250 6.80 -11.80 24.32
CA LYS A 250 6.15 -13.05 24.73
C LYS A 250 5.28 -13.66 23.60
N TYR A 251 4.53 -12.84 22.90
CA TYR A 251 3.73 -13.29 21.75
C TYR A 251 4.58 -13.88 20.63
N LEU A 252 5.73 -13.27 20.34
CA LEU A 252 6.65 -13.74 19.33
C LEU A 252 7.36 -15.03 19.77
N ASP A 253 7.83 -15.09 21.01
CA ASP A 253 8.50 -16.27 21.56
C ASP A 253 7.57 -17.50 21.49
N ASP A 254 6.29 -17.36 21.87
CA ASP A 254 5.30 -18.44 21.81
C ASP A 254 5.03 -18.97 20.38
N ARG A 255 5.34 -18.18 19.32
CA ARG A 255 5.07 -18.52 17.93
C ARG A 255 6.30 -18.88 17.11
N LEU A 256 7.48 -18.40 17.48
CA LEU A 256 8.73 -18.66 16.75
C LEU A 256 9.41 -19.96 17.18
N ILE A 257 9.01 -20.54 18.32
CA ILE A 257 9.53 -21.79 18.84
C ILE A 257 8.80 -23.02 18.27
N LYS A 258 7.84 -22.84 17.38
CA LYS A 258 7.12 -23.92 16.69
C LYS A 258 7.49 -23.97 15.22
#